data_6b643b288b2cf7388ee89b3e5dffbaef
#
_entry.id   6b643b288b2cf7388ee89b3e5dffbaef
#
_cell.length_a   1.000
_cell.length_b   1.000
_cell.length_c   1.000
_cell.angle_alpha   90.00
_cell.angle_beta   90.00
_cell.angle_gamma   90.00
#
_symmetry.space_group_name_H-M   'P 1'
#
loop_
_entity.id
_entity.type
_entity.pdbx_description
1 polymer ?
#
loop_
_entity_poly.entity_id
_entity_poly.type
_entity_poly.pdbx_seq_one_letter_code
_entity_poly.pdbx_strand_id
1 'polypeptide(L)'
;MKTNFTDARPQDADVLAFIVTKGTFVDFEFPLEKTDIIHATAKLARFEGAAGQNFLLINEQDGKLVRIVLLGVAEDEAADYQKAGGDIIAKVQTSGAKHIAVHGANLTAQHAAEVAFGATLRNWRMDKYRTKLPETSKPTVDSFTVVAAPKEASAHWTS
;
A
#
# COMPACT_ATOMS: atom_id res chain seq x y z
N MET A 1 12.44 -5.45 6.78
CA MET A 1 11.04 -4.96 6.85
C MET A 1 10.20 -5.95 7.64
N LYS A 2 9.45 -5.44 8.57
CA LYS A 2 8.57 -6.26 9.41
C LYS A 2 7.13 -6.18 8.88
N THR A 3 6.47 -7.31 8.71
CA THR A 3 5.09 -7.37 8.19
C THR A 3 4.13 -7.71 9.32
N ASN A 4 3.09 -6.90 9.49
CA ASN A 4 2.11 -7.01 10.57
C ASN A 4 0.68 -6.91 10.05
N PHE A 5 -0.27 -7.45 10.83
CA PHE A 5 -1.70 -7.25 10.63
C PHE A 5 -2.27 -6.66 11.91
N THR A 6 -2.95 -5.51 11.82
CA THR A 6 -3.50 -4.82 13.00
C THR A 6 -4.93 -4.35 12.74
N ASP A 7 -5.65 -4.03 13.82
CA ASP A 7 -7.01 -3.49 13.71
C ASP A 7 -7.01 -1.98 13.48
N ALA A 8 -6.02 -1.27 14.01
CA ALA A 8 -5.94 0.17 13.92
C ALA A 8 -4.65 0.61 13.23
N ARG A 9 -4.73 1.73 12.50
CA ARG A 9 -3.58 2.29 11.80
C ARG A 9 -2.52 2.74 12.81
N PRO A 10 -1.24 2.31 12.63
CA PRO A 10 -0.15 2.80 13.46
C PRO A 10 0.00 4.33 13.34
N GLN A 11 0.25 5.00 14.45
CA GLN A 11 0.42 6.46 14.45
C GLN A 11 1.67 6.92 13.72
N ASP A 12 2.67 6.07 13.61
CA ASP A 12 3.91 6.38 12.91
C ASP A 12 3.88 6.07 11.42
N ALA A 13 2.72 5.65 10.88
CA ALA A 13 2.59 5.38 9.45
C ALA A 13 2.82 6.66 8.65
N ASP A 14 3.78 6.62 7.73
CA ASP A 14 4.10 7.75 6.86
C ASP A 14 3.75 7.46 5.40
N VAL A 15 3.28 6.26 5.11
CA VAL A 15 2.68 5.90 3.82
C VAL A 15 1.34 5.23 4.08
N LEU A 16 0.30 5.71 3.43
CA LEU A 16 -1.06 5.16 3.51
C LEU A 16 -1.42 4.64 2.12
N ALA A 17 -1.65 3.34 2.00
CA ALA A 17 -1.94 2.72 0.71
C ALA A 17 -3.36 2.17 0.66
N PHE A 18 -4.01 2.35 -0.48
CA PHE A 18 -5.38 1.91 -0.72
C PHE A 18 -5.43 1.15 -2.03
N ILE A 19 -6.04 -0.04 -1.99
CA ILE A 19 -6.17 -0.91 -3.14
C ILE A 19 -7.63 -0.89 -3.58
N VAL A 20 -7.87 -0.50 -4.82
CA VAL A 20 -9.22 -0.26 -5.34
C VAL A 20 -9.38 -0.95 -6.70
N THR A 21 -10.63 -1.10 -7.13
CA THR A 21 -10.94 -1.54 -8.49
C THR A 21 -11.54 -0.37 -9.27
N LYS A 22 -11.58 -0.48 -10.57
CA LYS A 22 -12.17 0.57 -11.42
C LYS A 22 -13.62 0.86 -11.03
N GLY A 23 -14.37 -0.20 -10.66
CA GLY A 23 -15.77 -0.05 -10.29
C GLY A 23 -16.00 0.56 -8.91
N THR A 24 -15.03 0.43 -8.00
CA THR A 24 -15.19 0.90 -6.62
C THR A 24 -14.51 2.23 -6.34
N PHE A 25 -13.57 2.65 -7.17
CA PHE A 25 -12.79 3.86 -6.89
C PHE A 25 -13.63 5.14 -6.87
N VAL A 26 -14.59 5.26 -7.77
CA VAL A 26 -15.41 6.48 -7.91
C VAL A 26 -16.12 6.83 -6.60
N ASP A 27 -16.64 5.81 -5.90
CA ASP A 27 -17.39 5.98 -4.67
C ASP A 27 -16.59 5.60 -3.42
N PHE A 28 -15.29 5.40 -3.56
CA PHE A 28 -14.46 4.95 -2.45
C PHE A 28 -14.38 6.01 -1.36
N GLU A 29 -14.73 5.63 -0.14
CA GLU A 29 -14.65 6.51 1.03
C GLU A 29 -13.35 6.24 1.77
N PHE A 30 -12.40 7.14 1.62
CA PHE A 30 -11.14 7.04 2.33
C PHE A 30 -11.34 7.40 3.80
N PRO A 31 -10.84 6.60 4.76
CA PRO A 31 -10.90 6.97 6.19
C PRO A 31 -9.82 8.01 6.50
N LEU A 32 -9.85 9.13 5.81
CA LEU A 32 -8.83 10.17 5.84
C LEU A 32 -9.47 11.55 5.83
N GLU A 33 -8.67 12.55 6.12
CA GLU A 33 -9.05 13.95 5.94
C GLU A 33 -8.83 14.37 4.48
N LYS A 34 -9.52 15.40 4.04
CA LYS A 34 -9.30 16.04 2.73
C LYS A 34 -9.49 15.06 1.56
N THR A 35 -10.48 14.19 1.66
CA THR A 35 -10.72 13.16 0.64
C THR A 35 -11.10 13.76 -0.72
N ASP A 36 -11.73 14.93 -0.76
CA ASP A 36 -12.06 15.62 -2.00
C ASP A 36 -10.81 15.93 -2.82
N ILE A 37 -9.74 16.34 -2.14
CA ILE A 37 -8.45 16.63 -2.79
C ILE A 37 -7.83 15.33 -3.32
N ILE A 38 -7.96 14.23 -2.58
CA ILE A 38 -7.44 12.93 -3.02
C ILE A 38 -8.13 12.51 -4.33
N HIS A 39 -9.46 12.56 -4.37
CA HIS A 39 -10.23 12.22 -5.57
C HIS A 39 -9.92 13.15 -6.73
N ALA A 40 -9.86 14.47 -6.47
CA ALA A 40 -9.59 15.46 -7.50
C ALA A 40 -8.19 15.29 -8.10
N THR A 41 -7.19 15.04 -7.24
CA THR A 41 -5.81 14.83 -7.67
C THR A 41 -5.68 13.56 -8.49
N ALA A 42 -6.31 12.48 -8.05
CA ALA A 42 -6.31 11.22 -8.78
C ALA A 42 -6.95 11.36 -10.16
N LYS A 43 -8.08 12.08 -10.24
CA LYS A 43 -8.76 12.35 -11.51
C LYS A 43 -7.87 13.15 -12.45
N LEU A 44 -7.20 14.17 -11.94
CA LEU A 44 -6.31 15.00 -12.74
C LEU A 44 -5.14 14.15 -13.29
N ALA A 45 -4.66 13.20 -12.53
CA ALA A 45 -3.60 12.28 -12.94
C ALA A 45 -4.11 11.10 -13.78
N ARG A 46 -5.42 11.08 -14.06
CA ARG A 46 -6.09 10.01 -14.83
C ARG A 46 -6.02 8.64 -14.16
N PHE A 47 -5.99 8.60 -12.85
CA PHE A 47 -6.11 7.37 -12.09
C PHE A 47 -7.59 6.99 -12.00
N GLU A 48 -7.92 5.79 -12.45
CA GLU A 48 -9.29 5.29 -12.48
C GLU A 48 -9.49 4.06 -11.60
N GLY A 49 -8.42 3.51 -11.06
CA GLY A 49 -8.46 2.25 -10.31
C GLY A 49 -8.36 1.03 -11.20
N ALA A 50 -8.01 1.20 -12.47
CA ALA A 50 -7.85 0.08 -13.39
C ALA A 50 -6.66 -0.79 -13.00
N ALA A 51 -6.73 -2.08 -13.33
CA ALA A 51 -5.68 -3.02 -13.01
C ALA A 51 -4.30 -2.53 -13.48
N GLY A 52 -3.33 -2.57 -12.59
CA GLY A 52 -1.97 -2.15 -12.87
C GLY A 52 -1.71 -0.66 -12.73
N GLN A 53 -2.75 0.17 -12.59
CA GLN A 53 -2.53 1.60 -12.33
C GLN A 53 -2.04 1.82 -10.91
N ASN A 54 -1.16 2.77 -10.74
CA ASN A 54 -0.75 3.22 -9.41
C ASN A 54 -0.50 4.72 -9.44
N PHE A 55 -0.73 5.36 -8.29
CA PHE A 55 -0.66 6.80 -8.16
C PHE A 55 -0.22 7.16 -6.75
N LEU A 56 0.72 8.11 -6.64
CA LEU A 56 1.20 8.58 -5.35
C LEU A 56 0.96 10.09 -5.25
N LEU A 57 0.42 10.53 -4.13
CA LEU A 57 0.31 11.94 -3.80
C LEU A 57 0.79 12.18 -2.37
N ILE A 58 1.16 13.41 -2.08
CA ILE A 58 1.53 13.83 -0.73
C ILE A 58 0.40 14.70 -0.20
N ASN A 59 -0.06 14.40 1.01
CA ASN A 59 -1.15 15.11 1.63
C ASN A 59 -0.91 15.22 3.13
N GLU A 60 -1.62 16.14 3.78
CA GLU A 60 -1.55 16.30 5.22
C GLU A 60 -2.66 15.49 5.89
N GLN A 61 -2.28 14.68 6.87
CA GLN A 61 -3.20 13.90 7.71
C GLN A 61 -2.76 14.07 9.15
N ASP A 62 -3.68 14.44 10.02
CA ASP A 62 -3.43 14.64 11.45
C ASP A 62 -2.25 15.56 11.73
N GLY A 63 -2.12 16.61 10.91
CA GLY A 63 -1.10 17.62 11.09
C GLY A 63 0.29 17.27 10.56
N LYS A 64 0.45 16.14 9.88
CA LYS A 64 1.73 15.77 9.29
C LYS A 64 1.57 15.36 7.82
N LEU A 65 2.62 15.53 7.05
CA LEU A 65 2.63 15.11 5.64
C LEU A 65 2.85 13.62 5.55
N VAL A 66 2.03 12.97 4.74
CA VAL A 66 2.14 11.53 4.47
C VAL A 66 2.07 11.29 2.96
N ARG A 67 2.61 10.17 2.52
CA ARG A 67 2.42 9.71 1.15
C ARG A 67 1.17 8.85 1.09
N ILE A 68 0.31 9.11 0.12
CA ILE A 68 -0.88 8.31 -0.12
C ILE A 68 -0.68 7.60 -1.46
N VAL A 69 -0.76 6.28 -1.45
CA VAL A 69 -0.56 5.47 -2.65
C VAL A 69 -1.87 4.77 -3.01
N LEU A 70 -2.31 4.95 -4.24
CA LEU A 70 -3.51 4.31 -4.75
C LEU A 70 -3.10 3.27 -5.79
N LEU A 71 -3.68 2.08 -5.69
CA LEU A 71 -3.36 0.98 -6.60
C LEU A 71 -4.64 0.37 -7.14
N GLY A 72 -4.67 0.19 -8.45
CA GLY A 72 -5.79 -0.45 -9.12
C GLY A 72 -5.51 -1.92 -9.34
N VAL A 73 -6.52 -2.76 -9.09
CA VAL A 73 -6.45 -4.20 -9.30
C VAL A 73 -7.71 -4.66 -10.04
N ALA A 74 -7.61 -5.80 -10.71
CA ALA A 74 -8.77 -6.50 -11.21
C ALA A 74 -9.36 -7.33 -10.07
N GLU A 75 -10.66 -7.25 -9.88
CA GLU A 75 -11.35 -7.99 -8.82
C GLU A 75 -11.07 -9.49 -8.94
N ASP A 76 -10.77 -10.13 -7.80
CA ASP A 76 -10.53 -11.57 -7.68
C ASP A 76 -9.31 -12.11 -8.43
N GLU A 77 -8.37 -11.24 -8.84
CA GLU A 77 -7.14 -11.68 -9.47
C GLU A 77 -5.98 -11.65 -8.46
N ALA A 78 -5.63 -12.81 -7.90
CA ALA A 78 -4.59 -12.92 -6.87
C ALA A 78 -3.26 -12.30 -7.32
N ALA A 79 -2.88 -12.50 -8.58
CA ALA A 79 -1.64 -11.95 -9.13
C ALA A 79 -1.63 -10.43 -9.09
N ASP A 80 -2.78 -9.78 -9.28
CA ASP A 80 -2.89 -8.33 -9.23
C ASP A 80 -2.67 -7.82 -7.81
N TYR A 81 -3.19 -8.54 -6.80
CA TYR A 81 -2.99 -8.14 -5.40
C TYR A 81 -1.53 -8.31 -4.97
N GLN A 82 -0.87 -9.37 -5.42
CA GLN A 82 0.57 -9.53 -5.18
C GLN A 82 1.36 -8.41 -5.85
N LYS A 83 1.02 -8.09 -7.09
CA LYS A 83 1.65 -6.99 -7.82
C LYS A 83 1.43 -5.66 -7.12
N ALA A 84 0.22 -5.41 -6.61
CA ALA A 84 -0.08 -4.18 -5.89
C ALA A 84 0.81 -4.03 -4.65
N GLY A 85 0.98 -5.09 -3.87
CA GLY A 85 1.89 -5.09 -2.73
C GLY A 85 3.33 -4.77 -3.14
N GLY A 86 3.80 -5.40 -4.20
CA GLY A 86 5.12 -5.13 -4.75
C GLY A 86 5.27 -3.70 -5.27
N ASP A 87 4.24 -3.17 -5.91
CA ASP A 87 4.25 -1.80 -6.43
C ASP A 87 4.31 -0.75 -5.33
N ILE A 88 3.66 -1.00 -4.19
CA ILE A 88 3.79 -0.12 -3.02
C ILE A 88 5.26 -0.02 -2.61
N ILE A 89 5.91 -1.15 -2.45
CA ILE A 89 7.33 -1.20 -2.09
C ILE A 89 8.17 -0.49 -3.14
N ALA A 90 7.95 -0.78 -4.41
CA ALA A 90 8.71 -0.15 -5.50
C ALA A 90 8.61 1.38 -5.50
N LYS A 91 7.44 1.90 -5.12
CA LYS A 91 7.24 3.35 -5.11
C LYS A 91 7.91 4.04 -3.93
N VAL A 92 8.01 3.40 -2.78
CA VAL A 92 8.39 4.12 -1.56
C VAL A 92 9.64 3.60 -0.86
N GLN A 93 10.18 2.46 -1.27
CA GLN A 93 11.26 1.81 -0.51
C GLN A 93 12.55 2.63 -0.41
N THR A 94 12.81 3.53 -1.35
CA THR A 94 13.99 4.39 -1.33
C THR A 94 13.64 5.86 -1.08
N SER A 95 12.39 6.14 -0.69
CA SER A 95 11.88 7.51 -0.57
C SER A 95 12.20 8.17 0.76
N GLY A 96 12.76 7.45 1.71
CA GLY A 96 12.87 7.89 3.09
C GLY A 96 11.69 7.46 3.95
N ALA A 97 10.64 6.88 3.36
CA ALA A 97 9.50 6.37 4.11
C ALA A 97 9.90 5.16 4.94
N LYS A 98 9.33 5.03 6.14
CA LYS A 98 9.70 3.97 7.07
C LYS A 98 8.57 3.01 7.40
N HIS A 99 7.33 3.50 7.49
CA HIS A 99 6.21 2.70 7.97
C HIS A 99 5.02 2.81 7.03
N ILE A 100 4.71 1.72 6.35
CA ILE A 100 3.60 1.65 5.41
C ILE A 100 2.38 1.05 6.11
N ALA A 101 1.22 1.69 5.97
CA ALA A 101 -0.05 1.14 6.40
C ALA A 101 -0.95 0.95 5.17
N VAL A 102 -1.38 -0.28 4.92
CA VAL A 102 -2.29 -0.61 3.83
C VAL A 102 -3.69 -0.79 4.39
N HIS A 103 -4.66 -0.07 3.83
CA HIS A 103 -6.05 -0.22 4.22
C HIS A 103 -6.58 -1.57 3.75
N GLY A 104 -6.97 -2.42 4.68
CA GLY A 104 -7.39 -3.80 4.39
C GLY A 104 -8.88 -4.06 4.57
N ALA A 105 -9.65 -3.08 5.04
CA ALA A 105 -11.06 -3.30 5.35
C ALA A 105 -11.92 -3.66 4.12
N ASN A 106 -11.52 -3.22 2.94
CA ASN A 106 -12.20 -3.52 1.69
C ASN A 106 -11.64 -4.76 0.97
N LEU A 107 -10.68 -5.46 1.57
CA LEU A 107 -10.05 -6.64 0.98
C LEU A 107 -10.59 -7.91 1.63
N THR A 108 -10.60 -9.00 0.86
CA THR A 108 -10.84 -10.32 1.46
C THR A 108 -9.62 -10.72 2.27
N ALA A 109 -9.77 -11.73 3.15
CA ALA A 109 -8.66 -12.24 3.92
C ALA A 109 -7.52 -12.74 3.01
N GLN A 110 -7.87 -13.45 1.94
CA GLN A 110 -6.90 -13.96 0.99
C GLN A 110 -6.22 -12.81 0.24
N HIS A 111 -6.97 -11.82 -0.24
CA HIS A 111 -6.40 -10.69 -0.98
C HIS A 111 -5.43 -9.88 -0.10
N ALA A 112 -5.79 -9.67 1.17
CA ALA A 112 -4.90 -8.97 2.11
C ALA A 112 -3.57 -9.73 2.29
N ALA A 113 -3.64 -11.06 2.41
CA ALA A 113 -2.44 -11.88 2.52
C ALA A 113 -1.61 -11.85 1.23
N GLU A 114 -2.26 -11.82 0.06
CA GLU A 114 -1.56 -11.72 -1.22
C GLU A 114 -0.80 -10.40 -1.35
N VAL A 115 -1.40 -9.29 -0.90
CA VAL A 115 -0.73 -7.99 -0.88
C VAL A 115 0.51 -8.04 0.01
N ALA A 116 0.39 -8.59 1.21
CA ALA A 116 1.52 -8.73 2.14
C ALA A 116 2.62 -9.61 1.56
N PHE A 117 2.24 -10.68 0.89
CA PHE A 117 3.19 -11.58 0.23
C PHE A 117 3.97 -10.87 -0.87
N GLY A 118 3.29 -10.15 -1.74
CA GLY A 118 3.93 -9.42 -2.84
C GLY A 118 4.88 -8.35 -2.34
N ALA A 119 4.49 -7.62 -1.29
CA ALA A 119 5.32 -6.60 -0.68
C ALA A 119 6.59 -7.22 -0.07
N THR A 120 6.44 -8.32 0.67
CA THR A 120 7.56 -9.00 1.31
C THR A 120 8.54 -9.56 0.27
N LEU A 121 8.02 -10.16 -0.79
CA LEU A 121 8.85 -10.71 -1.85
C LEU A 121 9.64 -9.61 -2.56
N ARG A 122 9.01 -8.47 -2.86
CA ARG A 122 9.69 -7.35 -3.50
C ARG A 122 10.77 -6.78 -2.59
N ASN A 123 10.47 -6.62 -1.31
CA ASN A 123 11.43 -6.12 -0.34
C ASN A 123 12.63 -7.07 -0.21
N TRP A 124 12.39 -8.37 -0.21
CA TRP A 124 13.44 -9.37 -0.14
C TRP A 124 14.39 -9.26 -1.35
N ARG A 125 13.84 -9.09 -2.53
CA ARG A 125 14.64 -8.92 -3.76
C ARG A 125 15.53 -7.69 -3.68
N MET A 126 15.04 -6.60 -3.10
CA MET A 126 15.83 -5.38 -2.94
C MET A 126 16.93 -5.55 -1.91
N ASP A 127 16.65 -6.22 -0.79
CA ASP A 127 17.65 -6.48 0.24
C ASP A 127 18.85 -7.27 -0.28
N LYS A 128 18.61 -8.15 -1.24
CA LYS A 128 19.66 -8.95 -1.85
C LYS A 128 20.78 -8.11 -2.45
N TYR A 129 20.46 -6.92 -2.94
CA TYR A 129 21.40 -6.02 -3.60
C TYR A 129 21.76 -4.79 -2.78
N ARG A 130 21.36 -4.79 -1.52
CA ARG A 130 21.47 -3.63 -0.63
C ARG A 130 22.88 -3.09 -0.51
N THR A 131 23.86 -3.95 -0.39
CA THR A 131 25.28 -3.56 -0.21
C THR A 131 25.91 -2.98 -1.47
N LYS A 132 25.28 -3.19 -2.62
CA LYS A 132 25.79 -2.74 -3.91
C LYS A 132 25.17 -1.42 -4.36
N LEU A 133 24.22 -0.89 -3.60
CA LEU A 133 23.50 0.32 -3.98
C LEU A 133 24.10 1.57 -3.32
N PRO A 134 24.04 2.73 -4.00
CA PRO A 134 24.34 4.00 -3.35
C PRO A 134 23.41 4.22 -2.16
N GLU A 135 23.82 5.03 -1.20
CA GLU A 135 23.03 5.30 0.01
C GLU A 135 21.62 5.80 -0.34
N THR A 136 21.50 6.64 -1.34
CA THR A 136 20.20 7.19 -1.78
C THR A 136 19.27 6.16 -2.42
N SER A 137 19.80 5.00 -2.79
CA SER A 137 19.03 3.92 -3.43
C SER A 137 18.80 2.74 -2.50
N LYS A 138 19.23 2.83 -1.24
CA LYS A 138 19.00 1.76 -0.27
C LYS A 138 17.59 1.79 0.27
N PRO A 139 16.98 0.63 0.53
CA PRO A 139 15.65 0.58 1.12
C PRO A 139 15.58 1.27 2.47
N THR A 140 14.50 2.04 2.70
CA THR A 140 14.28 2.76 3.96
C THR A 140 13.12 2.21 4.76
N VAL A 141 12.27 1.36 4.16
CA VAL A 141 11.03 0.88 4.80
C VAL A 141 11.34 -0.15 5.89
N ASP A 142 10.88 0.13 7.11
CA ASP A 142 11.06 -0.74 8.27
C ASP A 142 9.85 -1.63 8.54
N SER A 143 8.63 -1.19 8.22
CA SER A 143 7.42 -1.97 8.49
C SER A 143 6.38 -1.83 7.39
N PHE A 144 5.61 -2.90 7.22
CA PHE A 144 4.48 -2.98 6.29
C PHE A 144 3.31 -3.57 7.08
N THR A 145 2.29 -2.77 7.33
CA THR A 145 1.16 -3.16 8.18
C THR A 145 -0.12 -3.15 7.38
N VAL A 146 -0.86 -4.26 7.41
CA VAL A 146 -2.20 -4.34 6.82
C VAL A 146 -3.20 -4.06 7.92
N VAL A 147 -4.03 -3.04 7.73
CA VAL A 147 -4.90 -2.49 8.75
C VAL A 147 -6.35 -2.88 8.49
N ALA A 148 -7.02 -3.36 9.51
CA ALA A 148 -8.46 -3.67 9.52
C ALA A 148 -8.88 -4.75 8.51
N ALA A 149 -7.96 -5.58 8.05
CA ALA A 149 -8.30 -6.73 7.21
C ALA A 149 -9.10 -7.77 8.02
N PRO A 150 -9.85 -8.66 7.33
CA PRO A 150 -10.51 -9.77 8.02
C PRO A 150 -9.49 -10.57 8.84
N LYS A 151 -9.91 -11.07 10.00
CA LYS A 151 -9.02 -11.77 10.93
C LYS A 151 -8.31 -12.97 10.32
N GLU A 152 -8.95 -13.62 9.37
CA GLU A 152 -8.39 -14.78 8.67
C GLU A 152 -7.17 -14.42 7.80
N ALA A 153 -6.95 -13.14 7.54
CA ALA A 153 -5.82 -12.70 6.70
C ALA A 153 -4.47 -13.11 7.29
N SER A 154 -4.29 -12.96 8.61
CA SER A 154 -3.05 -13.36 9.25
C SER A 154 -2.83 -14.87 9.18
N ALA A 155 -3.89 -15.66 9.24
CA ALA A 155 -3.81 -17.12 9.09
C ALA A 155 -3.37 -17.51 7.66
N HIS A 156 -3.91 -16.84 6.65
CA HIS A 156 -3.47 -17.04 5.27
C HIS A 156 -2.01 -16.62 5.07
N TRP A 157 -1.60 -15.58 5.74
CA TRP A 157 -0.24 -15.07 5.67
C TRP A 157 0.78 -16.06 6.26
N THR A 158 0.44 -16.67 7.38
CA THR A 158 1.36 -17.60 8.08
C THR A 158 1.34 -19.01 7.50
N SER A 159 0.37 -19.36 6.70
CA SER A 159 0.28 -20.67 6.07
C SER A 159 0.92 -20.66 4.68
#